data_d59f3c2a183e0f95aa3d037f0c521adf
#
_entry.id   d59f3c2a183e0f95aa3d037f0c521adf
#
_cell.length_a   1.000
_cell.length_b   1.000
_cell.length_c   1.000
_cell.angle_alpha   90.00
_cell.angle_beta   90.00
_cell.angle_gamma   90.00
#
_symmetry.space_group_name_H-M   'P 1'
#
loop_
_entity.id
_entity.type
_entity.pdbx_description
1 polymer ?
#
loop_
_entity_poly.entity_id
_entity_poly.type
_entity_poly.pdbx_seq_one_letter_code
_entity_poly.pdbx_strand_id
1 'polypeptide(L)'
;ILLIGVSSIGFSQSNPNKALLFDFGKGKPAKGYTKVGTSDTFNYQRGYGFTGVAPIQSIDRGGKDLLRADYCSSEKPFYFSVKLPEGNYDVTLILGDKNDTSLTTVRAESRRLMAENIHTDKGQFQSVQITVHIRDSIIRNANGDSISKVKLKSRVGVSESDYLHWDNLLTLEFNNKAAKVCAVEIRPNTQATTLFLAGNSTVVDQDKEPWASWGQMIPRFFQPRLVAVANYAESGETLNSFWGERRLEKILSLMKKGDYLFIEFAHNDQKIKGPGVGAFTTYKDMIRKFIVAARVKGGIPFLVTSMNRRSFDSAGQIKNTLGDYPEAMRQMAAEEKLAMIDMNAVSKVLYEAWGPILSKKAFVHYPANSFPGQTTALSDDTHYNTFGAYELAKCIVQSLKDQNHPLAKMLLPGLPSYNPTKPDLPEQFYWPMSTRVSVSKPDGN
;
A
#
# COMPACT_ATOMS: atom_id res chain seq x y z
N ILE A 1 -3.63 1.97 -60.24
CA ILE A 1 -2.89 2.15 -58.99
C ILE A 1 -3.89 2.70 -57.97
N LEU A 2 -4.39 1.86 -57.11
CA LEU A 2 -5.33 2.23 -56.04
C LEU A 2 -4.51 2.57 -54.78
N LEU A 3 -4.49 3.84 -54.39
CA LEU A 3 -3.91 4.27 -53.10
C LEU A 3 -4.94 3.97 -52.02
N ILE A 4 -4.64 2.97 -51.21
CA ILE A 4 -5.37 2.71 -49.95
C ILE A 4 -4.77 3.66 -48.88
N GLY A 5 -5.53 4.69 -48.55
CA GLY A 5 -5.22 5.58 -47.44
C GLY A 5 -5.38 4.85 -46.11
N VAL A 6 -4.28 4.57 -45.41
CA VAL A 6 -4.29 4.10 -44.04
C VAL A 6 -4.57 5.31 -43.15
N SER A 7 -5.81 5.47 -42.72
CA SER A 7 -6.16 6.42 -41.68
C SER A 7 -5.59 5.91 -40.34
N SER A 8 -4.51 6.53 -39.88
CA SER A 8 -4.03 6.40 -38.54
C SER A 8 -5.09 6.99 -37.58
N ILE A 9 -5.80 6.13 -36.87
CA ILE A 9 -6.66 6.55 -35.77
C ILE A 9 -5.68 7.01 -34.64
N GLY A 10 -5.43 8.33 -34.61
CA GLY A 10 -4.69 8.96 -33.57
C GLY A 10 -5.40 8.74 -32.23
N PHE A 11 -4.69 8.16 -31.27
CA PHE A 11 -5.12 8.13 -29.88
C PHE A 11 -5.39 9.57 -29.44
N SER A 12 -6.65 9.92 -29.22
CA SER A 12 -7.02 11.14 -28.51
C SER A 12 -6.31 11.09 -27.17
N GLN A 13 -5.38 12.02 -26.92
CA GLN A 13 -4.83 12.27 -25.59
C GLN A 13 -6.02 12.45 -24.65
N SER A 14 -6.26 11.47 -23.79
CA SER A 14 -7.31 11.54 -22.79
C SER A 14 -7.02 12.80 -21.95
N ASN A 15 -8.00 13.71 -21.89
CA ASN A 15 -7.91 14.90 -21.04
C ASN A 15 -7.52 14.44 -19.62
N PRO A 16 -6.34 14.80 -19.10
CA PRO A 16 -5.83 14.28 -17.82
C PRO A 16 -6.73 14.64 -16.63
N ASN A 17 -7.70 15.53 -16.82
CA ASN A 17 -8.66 15.95 -15.80
C ASN A 17 -10.03 15.27 -15.93
N LYS A 18 -10.23 14.35 -16.88
CA LYS A 18 -11.54 13.72 -17.09
C LYS A 18 -11.75 12.60 -16.06
N ALA A 19 -12.89 12.67 -15.36
CA ALA A 19 -13.37 11.58 -14.53
C ALA A 19 -13.65 10.32 -15.38
N LEU A 20 -13.27 9.16 -14.89
CA LEU A 20 -13.68 7.86 -15.41
C LEU A 20 -14.79 7.32 -14.50
N LEU A 21 -15.93 6.99 -15.12
CA LEU A 21 -17.15 6.60 -14.41
C LEU A 21 -17.57 5.21 -14.93
N PHE A 22 -17.61 4.23 -14.04
CA PHE A 22 -17.93 2.84 -14.33
C PHE A 22 -19.16 2.39 -13.57
N ASP A 23 -20.11 1.80 -14.27
CA ASP A 23 -21.37 1.24 -13.76
C ASP A 23 -21.34 -0.28 -13.93
N PHE A 24 -21.37 -0.99 -12.80
CA PHE A 24 -21.12 -2.43 -12.75
C PHE A 24 -22.43 -3.21 -12.76
N GLY A 25 -22.56 -4.11 -13.70
CA GLY A 25 -23.71 -4.98 -13.79
C GLY A 25 -24.14 -5.26 -15.23
N LYS A 26 -25.29 -5.88 -15.40
CA LYS A 26 -25.86 -6.24 -16.71
C LYS A 26 -26.95 -5.30 -17.21
N GLY A 27 -27.46 -4.42 -16.34
CA GLY A 27 -28.51 -3.47 -16.63
C GLY A 27 -28.04 -2.35 -17.58
N LYS A 28 -28.93 -1.37 -17.80
CA LYS A 28 -28.59 -0.16 -18.56
C LYS A 28 -27.74 0.76 -17.69
N PRO A 29 -26.58 1.23 -18.17
CA PRO A 29 -25.73 2.11 -17.37
C PRO A 29 -26.38 3.48 -17.14
N ALA A 30 -26.04 4.10 -16.01
CA ALA A 30 -26.40 5.49 -15.72
C ALA A 30 -25.78 6.44 -16.76
N LYS A 31 -26.42 7.59 -16.98
CA LYS A 31 -25.97 8.58 -17.96
C LYS A 31 -24.54 9.04 -17.66
N GLY A 32 -23.67 8.90 -18.62
CA GLY A 32 -22.25 9.30 -18.52
C GLY A 32 -21.32 8.21 -17.97
N TYR A 33 -21.85 7.08 -17.54
CA TYR A 33 -21.07 5.95 -17.07
C TYR A 33 -20.78 4.94 -18.17
N THR A 34 -19.63 4.32 -18.08
CA THR A 34 -19.24 3.18 -18.91
C THR A 34 -19.72 1.91 -18.21
N LYS A 35 -20.48 1.08 -18.95
CA LYS A 35 -20.93 -0.21 -18.42
C LYS A 35 -19.75 -1.18 -18.26
N VAL A 36 -19.75 -1.92 -17.14
CA VAL A 36 -18.81 -3.01 -16.88
C VAL A 36 -19.59 -4.29 -16.55
N GLY A 37 -19.62 -5.20 -17.50
CA GLY A 37 -20.25 -6.52 -17.35
C GLY A 37 -19.23 -7.62 -17.02
N THR A 38 -19.71 -8.82 -16.69
CA THR A 38 -18.86 -9.95 -16.28
C THR A 38 -17.87 -10.42 -17.36
N SER A 39 -18.16 -10.16 -18.64
CA SER A 39 -17.29 -10.50 -19.78
C SER A 39 -16.20 -9.47 -20.06
N ASP A 40 -16.22 -8.32 -19.36
CA ASP A 40 -15.26 -7.25 -19.58
C ASP A 40 -13.93 -7.53 -18.87
N THR A 41 -13.20 -8.52 -19.36
CA THR A 41 -11.82 -8.78 -18.92
C THR A 41 -10.91 -7.63 -19.36
N PHE A 42 -9.88 -7.32 -18.56
CA PHE A 42 -8.97 -6.22 -18.88
C PHE A 42 -8.34 -6.37 -20.26
N ASN A 43 -8.31 -5.26 -20.99
CA ASN A 43 -7.67 -5.16 -22.29
C ASN A 43 -6.99 -3.78 -22.42
N TYR A 44 -5.74 -3.74 -22.84
CA TYR A 44 -4.95 -2.51 -22.96
C TYR A 44 -5.52 -1.49 -23.96
N GLN A 45 -6.25 -1.94 -25.01
CA GLN A 45 -6.91 -1.04 -25.97
C GLN A 45 -8.14 -0.37 -25.36
N ARG A 46 -8.93 -1.14 -24.59
CA ARG A 46 -10.09 -0.61 -23.86
C ARG A 46 -9.64 0.19 -22.62
N GLY A 47 -8.56 -0.20 -22.01
CA GLY A 47 -7.96 0.47 -20.87
C GLY A 47 -8.63 0.18 -19.52
N TYR A 48 -9.56 -0.77 -19.43
CA TYR A 48 -10.18 -1.20 -18.16
C TYR A 48 -10.71 -2.63 -18.28
N GLY A 49 -11.05 -3.22 -17.14
CA GLY A 49 -11.72 -4.51 -17.06
C GLY A 49 -11.33 -5.32 -15.86
N PHE A 50 -11.97 -6.47 -15.71
CA PHE A 50 -11.64 -7.42 -14.64
C PHE A 50 -10.33 -8.14 -14.96
N THR A 51 -9.50 -8.33 -13.92
CA THR A 51 -8.27 -9.11 -13.98
C THR A 51 -8.36 -10.32 -13.05
N GLY A 52 -7.52 -11.35 -13.33
CA GLY A 52 -7.56 -12.61 -12.57
C GLY A 52 -8.66 -13.56 -13.05
N VAL A 53 -8.89 -14.60 -12.27
CA VAL A 53 -9.74 -15.76 -12.66
C VAL A 53 -10.97 -15.94 -11.75
N ALA A 54 -11.34 -14.96 -10.97
CA ALA A 54 -12.49 -15.08 -10.08
C ALA A 54 -13.80 -15.22 -10.90
N PRO A 55 -14.73 -16.11 -10.53
CA PRO A 55 -16.04 -16.21 -11.16
C PRO A 55 -16.89 -15.01 -10.73
N ILE A 56 -17.02 -14.03 -11.62
CA ILE A 56 -17.79 -12.81 -11.36
C ILE A 56 -19.22 -13.03 -11.84
N GLN A 57 -20.16 -12.68 -10.98
CA GLN A 57 -21.60 -12.67 -11.27
C GLN A 57 -22.09 -11.23 -11.41
N SER A 58 -23.07 -11.03 -12.27
CA SER A 58 -23.76 -9.76 -12.43
C SER A 58 -25.25 -9.95 -12.14
N ILE A 59 -25.77 -9.15 -11.22
CA ILE A 59 -27.14 -9.23 -10.76
C ILE A 59 -27.83 -7.88 -11.00
N ASP A 60 -28.99 -7.92 -11.64
CA ASP A 60 -29.84 -6.75 -11.87
C ASP A 60 -31.11 -6.88 -10.99
N ARG A 61 -31.33 -5.90 -10.14
CA ARG A 61 -32.48 -5.78 -9.24
C ARG A 61 -33.55 -4.84 -9.81
N GLY A 62 -33.26 -4.20 -10.93
CA GLY A 62 -34.10 -3.19 -11.50
C GLY A 62 -34.31 -1.96 -10.61
N GLY A 63 -34.85 -0.90 -11.18
CA GLY A 63 -35.17 0.32 -10.44
C GLY A 63 -34.93 1.58 -11.25
N LYS A 64 -35.28 2.74 -10.65
CA LYS A 64 -35.08 4.06 -11.28
C LYS A 64 -33.66 4.60 -11.07
N ASP A 65 -33.02 4.24 -9.95
CA ASP A 65 -31.62 4.58 -9.65
C ASP A 65 -30.71 3.56 -10.31
N LEU A 66 -30.24 3.88 -11.51
CA LEU A 66 -29.47 2.96 -12.33
C LEU A 66 -28.12 2.58 -11.68
N LEU A 67 -27.51 3.47 -10.89
CA LEU A 67 -26.25 3.18 -10.18
C LEU A 67 -26.40 2.21 -9.01
N ARG A 68 -27.62 1.92 -8.58
CA ARG A 68 -27.93 0.98 -7.49
C ARG A 68 -28.86 -0.13 -7.93
N ALA A 69 -29.20 -0.16 -9.23
CA ALA A 69 -30.10 -1.16 -9.79
C ALA A 69 -29.40 -2.51 -9.98
N ASP A 70 -28.11 -2.50 -10.26
CA ASP A 70 -27.33 -3.71 -10.52
C ASP A 70 -25.91 -3.60 -9.93
N TYR A 71 -25.19 -4.72 -9.96
CA TYR A 71 -23.84 -4.82 -9.44
C TYR A 71 -23.10 -6.04 -9.98
N CYS A 72 -21.78 -6.04 -9.82
CA CYS A 72 -20.93 -7.22 -9.93
C CYS A 72 -20.50 -7.73 -8.56
N SER A 73 -20.42 -9.06 -8.40
CA SER A 73 -20.09 -9.74 -7.14
C SER A 73 -19.32 -11.04 -7.42
N SER A 74 -18.61 -11.52 -6.41
CA SER A 74 -18.00 -12.85 -6.39
C SER A 74 -17.88 -13.35 -4.96
N GLU A 75 -17.91 -14.67 -4.78
CA GLU A 75 -17.59 -15.33 -3.50
C GLU A 75 -16.08 -15.37 -3.24
N LYS A 76 -15.28 -15.04 -4.26
CA LYS A 76 -13.81 -14.99 -4.18
C LYS A 76 -13.35 -13.55 -4.42
N PRO A 77 -12.16 -13.18 -3.91
CA PRO A 77 -11.57 -11.89 -4.25
C PRO A 77 -11.52 -11.70 -5.76
N PHE A 78 -11.98 -10.54 -6.24
CA PHE A 78 -11.93 -10.18 -7.65
C PHE A 78 -11.31 -8.80 -7.85
N TYR A 79 -10.75 -8.60 -9.02
CA TYR A 79 -9.92 -7.43 -9.31
C TYR A 79 -10.50 -6.67 -10.51
N PHE A 80 -10.48 -5.35 -10.41
CA PHE A 80 -10.81 -4.45 -11.50
C PHE A 80 -9.65 -3.50 -11.74
N SER A 81 -9.14 -3.47 -12.96
CA SER A 81 -7.99 -2.65 -13.34
C SER A 81 -8.37 -1.58 -14.35
N VAL A 82 -7.78 -0.39 -14.20
CA VAL A 82 -7.98 0.75 -15.10
C VAL A 82 -6.61 1.35 -15.44
N LYS A 83 -6.34 1.50 -16.74
CA LYS A 83 -5.11 2.14 -17.22
C LYS A 83 -5.17 3.64 -16.98
N LEU A 84 -4.19 4.15 -16.23
CA LEU A 84 -4.12 5.54 -15.82
C LEU A 84 -2.68 6.06 -15.89
N PRO A 85 -2.47 7.35 -16.16
CA PRO A 85 -1.19 8.00 -15.90
C PRO A 85 -0.77 7.88 -14.44
N GLU A 86 0.53 7.96 -14.21
CA GLU A 86 1.10 8.06 -12.86
C GLU A 86 0.57 9.29 -12.11
N GLY A 87 0.24 9.12 -10.83
CA GLY A 87 -0.27 10.22 -9.99
C GLY A 87 -1.22 9.77 -8.89
N ASN A 88 -1.84 10.73 -8.24
CA ASN A 88 -2.84 10.48 -7.20
C ASN A 88 -4.25 10.56 -7.78
N TYR A 89 -5.11 9.65 -7.31
CA TYR A 89 -6.50 9.55 -7.76
C TYR A 89 -7.44 9.37 -6.58
N ASP A 90 -8.52 10.14 -6.59
CA ASP A 90 -9.67 9.90 -5.74
C ASP A 90 -10.58 8.87 -6.41
N VAL A 91 -10.93 7.84 -5.67
CA VAL A 91 -11.83 6.78 -6.12
C VAL A 91 -13.05 6.77 -5.20
N THR A 92 -14.23 6.88 -5.80
CA THR A 92 -15.51 6.72 -5.11
C THR A 92 -16.14 5.40 -5.54
N LEU A 93 -16.50 4.58 -4.56
CA LEU A 93 -17.13 3.27 -4.76
C LEU A 93 -18.55 3.32 -4.26
N ILE A 94 -19.50 2.76 -5.01
CA ILE A 94 -20.86 2.50 -4.53
C ILE A 94 -20.98 1.01 -4.28
N LEU A 95 -21.22 0.64 -3.00
CA LEU A 95 -21.29 -0.73 -2.53
C LEU A 95 -22.65 -1.01 -1.92
N GLY A 96 -23.20 -2.21 -2.14
CA GLY A 96 -24.45 -2.64 -1.53
C GLY A 96 -25.35 -3.40 -2.47
N ASP A 97 -26.53 -3.79 -1.97
CA ASP A 97 -27.57 -4.50 -2.72
C ASP A 97 -28.96 -4.13 -2.19
N LYS A 98 -29.91 -3.95 -3.07
CA LYS A 98 -31.32 -3.68 -2.75
C LYS A 98 -31.98 -4.80 -1.95
N ASN A 99 -31.60 -6.05 -2.20
CA ASN A 99 -32.33 -7.23 -1.70
C ASN A 99 -31.53 -8.12 -0.75
N ASP A 100 -30.25 -7.80 -0.50
CA ASP A 100 -29.39 -8.62 0.30
C ASP A 100 -28.32 -7.79 1.02
N THR A 101 -27.64 -8.35 2.01
CA THR A 101 -26.51 -7.74 2.70
C THR A 101 -25.25 -7.80 1.87
N SER A 102 -24.28 -6.94 2.14
CA SER A 102 -22.91 -7.08 1.63
C SER A 102 -21.86 -6.79 2.70
N LEU A 103 -20.70 -7.37 2.52
CA LEU A 103 -19.50 -7.08 3.31
C LEU A 103 -18.34 -6.97 2.33
N THR A 104 -17.68 -5.81 2.29
CA THR A 104 -16.63 -5.53 1.32
C THR A 104 -15.38 -4.97 2.00
N THR A 105 -14.23 -5.53 1.70
CA THR A 105 -12.92 -4.95 1.98
C THR A 105 -12.29 -4.55 0.65
N VAL A 106 -11.78 -3.34 0.57
CA VAL A 106 -11.18 -2.77 -0.63
C VAL A 106 -9.68 -2.61 -0.43
N ARG A 107 -8.91 -3.19 -1.33
CA ARG A 107 -7.46 -2.97 -1.43
C ARG A 107 -7.14 -2.40 -2.80
N ALA A 108 -6.01 -1.72 -2.89
CA ALA A 108 -5.50 -1.21 -4.15
C ALA A 108 -4.08 -1.73 -4.37
N GLU A 109 -3.69 -1.86 -5.64
CA GLU A 109 -2.33 -2.24 -6.03
C GLU A 109 -1.92 -3.59 -5.41
N SER A 110 -0.72 -3.68 -4.85
CA SER A 110 -0.27 -4.88 -4.12
C SER A 110 -0.87 -4.94 -2.72
N ARG A 111 -2.16 -5.25 -2.65
CA ARG A 111 -2.89 -5.52 -1.39
C ARG A 111 -2.88 -4.34 -0.38
N ARG A 112 -2.64 -3.12 -0.83
CA ARG A 112 -2.67 -1.91 0.02
C ARG A 112 -4.07 -1.72 0.58
N LEU A 113 -4.21 -1.70 1.91
CA LEU A 113 -5.50 -1.60 2.58
C LEU A 113 -6.07 -0.18 2.44
N MET A 114 -7.22 -0.05 1.79
CA MET A 114 -7.87 1.24 1.55
C MET A 114 -9.15 1.41 2.39
N ALA A 115 -9.97 0.38 2.44
CA ALA A 115 -11.18 0.36 3.27
C ALA A 115 -11.48 -1.08 3.71
N GLU A 116 -11.91 -1.26 4.95
CA GLU A 116 -12.11 -2.59 5.53
C GLU A 116 -13.50 -2.77 6.07
N ASN A 117 -14.02 -4.00 5.91
CA ASN A 117 -15.25 -4.47 6.56
C ASN A 117 -16.44 -3.52 6.36
N ILE A 118 -16.61 -2.99 5.15
CA ILE A 118 -17.74 -2.14 4.80
C ILE A 118 -18.98 -3.03 4.71
N HIS A 119 -19.81 -2.95 5.73
CA HIS A 119 -21.06 -3.68 5.82
C HIS A 119 -22.23 -2.83 5.32
N THR A 120 -23.13 -3.42 4.52
CA THR A 120 -24.41 -2.82 4.16
C THR A 120 -25.53 -3.83 4.41
N ASP A 121 -26.60 -3.37 5.05
CA ASP A 121 -27.83 -4.15 5.19
C ASP A 121 -28.61 -4.18 3.88
N LYS A 122 -29.56 -5.08 3.78
CA LYS A 122 -30.51 -5.16 2.68
C LYS A 122 -31.15 -3.80 2.40
N GLY A 123 -31.07 -3.34 1.16
CA GLY A 123 -31.58 -2.04 0.73
C GLY A 123 -30.69 -0.86 1.07
N GLN A 124 -29.56 -1.08 1.75
CA GLN A 124 -28.58 -0.04 2.06
C GLN A 124 -27.45 -0.03 1.06
N PHE A 125 -26.94 1.17 0.81
CA PHE A 125 -25.78 1.40 -0.05
C PHE A 125 -24.82 2.35 0.63
N GLN A 126 -23.54 2.07 0.53
CA GLN A 126 -22.49 2.96 1.02
C GLN A 126 -21.69 3.55 -0.13
N SER A 127 -21.42 4.86 -0.05
CA SER A 127 -20.44 5.54 -0.88
C SER A 127 -19.13 5.61 -0.12
N VAL A 128 -18.14 4.85 -0.55
CA VAL A 128 -16.82 4.76 0.06
C VAL A 128 -15.84 5.56 -0.79
N GLN A 129 -15.06 6.45 -0.17
CA GLN A 129 -14.02 7.22 -0.82
C GLN A 129 -12.65 6.74 -0.36
N ILE A 130 -11.72 6.63 -1.31
CA ILE A 130 -10.30 6.32 -1.08
C ILE A 130 -9.44 7.22 -1.96
N THR A 131 -8.20 7.44 -1.58
CA THR A 131 -7.20 8.13 -2.43
C THR A 131 -6.02 7.21 -2.65
N VAL A 132 -5.71 6.91 -3.92
CA VAL A 132 -4.69 5.94 -4.32
C VAL A 132 -3.58 6.65 -5.09
N HIS A 133 -2.34 6.29 -4.82
CA HIS A 133 -1.18 6.66 -5.64
C HIS A 133 -0.81 5.53 -6.59
N ILE A 134 -0.70 5.85 -7.87
CA ILE A 134 -0.28 4.95 -8.95
C ILE A 134 1.10 5.39 -9.43
N ARG A 135 1.97 4.44 -9.69
CA ARG A 135 3.32 4.69 -10.19
C ARG A 135 3.74 3.66 -11.23
N ASP A 136 4.54 4.10 -12.17
CA ASP A 136 5.34 3.24 -13.03
C ASP A 136 6.83 3.33 -12.68
N SER A 137 7.65 2.51 -13.32
CA SER A 137 9.10 2.51 -13.09
C SER A 137 9.85 3.63 -13.82
N ILE A 138 9.18 4.40 -14.68
CA ILE A 138 9.82 5.42 -15.52
C ILE A 138 10.04 6.70 -14.72
N ILE A 139 11.24 7.22 -14.76
CA ILE A 139 11.59 8.53 -14.19
C ILE A 139 11.49 9.56 -15.31
N ARG A 140 10.71 10.63 -15.07
CA ARG A 140 10.45 11.68 -16.05
C ARG A 140 11.01 13.02 -15.59
N ASN A 141 11.46 13.83 -16.56
CA ASN A 141 11.81 15.22 -16.29
C ASN A 141 10.53 16.09 -16.16
N ALA A 142 10.72 17.39 -15.91
CA ALA A 142 9.61 18.35 -15.79
C ALA A 142 8.76 18.48 -17.07
N ASN A 143 9.31 18.14 -18.23
CA ASN A 143 8.59 18.17 -19.51
C ASN A 143 7.81 16.87 -19.77
N GLY A 144 7.94 15.86 -18.91
CA GLY A 144 7.32 14.55 -19.07
C GLY A 144 8.16 13.54 -19.87
N ASP A 145 9.35 13.91 -20.33
CA ASP A 145 10.24 13.02 -21.08
C ASP A 145 10.82 11.94 -20.16
N SER A 146 10.90 10.71 -20.65
CA SER A 146 11.57 9.62 -19.97
C SER A 146 13.08 9.84 -19.98
N ILE A 147 13.68 9.99 -18.79
CA ILE A 147 15.13 10.19 -18.64
C ILE A 147 15.84 8.97 -18.05
N SER A 148 15.15 8.14 -17.30
CA SER A 148 15.67 6.91 -16.72
C SER A 148 14.54 6.04 -16.18
N LYS A 149 14.88 4.93 -15.52
CA LYS A 149 13.91 4.10 -14.82
C LYS A 149 14.48 3.55 -13.50
N VAL A 150 13.57 3.22 -12.59
CA VAL A 150 13.88 2.47 -11.37
C VAL A 150 14.38 1.07 -11.77
N LYS A 151 15.46 0.63 -11.15
CA LYS A 151 15.91 -0.75 -11.27
C LYS A 151 15.03 -1.63 -10.37
N LEU A 152 14.04 -2.27 -10.96
CA LEU A 152 13.20 -3.24 -10.25
C LEU A 152 13.99 -4.51 -9.97
N LYS A 153 13.72 -5.16 -8.84
CA LYS A 153 14.35 -6.43 -8.52
C LYS A 153 13.85 -7.53 -9.45
N SER A 154 14.79 -8.25 -10.05
CA SER A 154 14.47 -9.46 -10.79
C SER A 154 14.27 -10.60 -9.79
N ARG A 155 13.10 -11.21 -9.78
CA ARG A 155 12.80 -12.40 -8.99
C ARG A 155 12.55 -13.57 -9.93
N VAL A 156 13.13 -14.73 -9.61
CA VAL A 156 12.94 -15.94 -10.42
C VAL A 156 11.47 -16.29 -10.52
N GLY A 157 10.95 -16.44 -11.73
CA GLY A 157 9.56 -16.81 -11.98
C GLY A 157 8.56 -15.66 -11.79
N VAL A 158 9.01 -14.42 -11.63
CA VAL A 158 8.16 -13.23 -11.52
C VAL A 158 8.41 -12.34 -12.74
N SER A 159 7.38 -12.10 -13.54
CA SER A 159 7.45 -11.14 -14.65
C SER A 159 7.22 -9.71 -14.16
N GLU A 160 7.61 -8.70 -14.95
CA GLU A 160 7.32 -7.30 -14.60
C GLU A 160 5.81 -7.04 -14.45
N SER A 161 4.96 -7.76 -15.17
CA SER A 161 3.50 -7.70 -15.06
C SER A 161 2.95 -8.23 -13.73
N ASP A 162 3.75 -8.94 -12.95
CA ASP A 162 3.34 -9.44 -11.62
C ASP A 162 3.52 -8.38 -10.53
N TYR A 163 4.20 -7.28 -10.83
CA TYR A 163 4.40 -6.15 -9.92
C TYR A 163 3.24 -5.16 -10.04
N LEU A 164 2.09 -5.46 -9.45
CA LEU A 164 0.88 -4.63 -9.50
C LEU A 164 1.05 -3.18 -9.02
N HIS A 165 2.16 -2.84 -8.44
CA HIS A 165 2.44 -1.50 -7.91
C HIS A 165 3.57 -0.76 -8.67
N TRP A 166 4.00 -1.28 -9.82
CA TRP A 166 5.00 -0.67 -10.71
C TRP A 166 4.54 -0.67 -12.17
N ASP A 167 3.24 -0.56 -12.38
CA ASP A 167 2.64 -0.52 -13.70
C ASP A 167 1.81 0.77 -13.90
N ASN A 168 1.16 0.93 -15.04
CA ASN A 168 0.30 2.07 -15.32
C ASN A 168 -1.19 1.74 -15.12
N LEU A 169 -1.50 0.86 -14.18
CA LEU A 169 -2.86 0.46 -13.86
C LEU A 169 -3.21 0.86 -12.42
N LEU A 170 -4.41 1.35 -12.22
CA LEU A 170 -5.07 1.27 -10.93
C LEU A 170 -5.73 -0.10 -10.84
N THR A 171 -5.26 -0.94 -9.95
CA THR A 171 -5.88 -2.24 -9.67
C THR A 171 -6.58 -2.21 -8.32
N LEU A 172 -7.89 -2.41 -8.32
CA LEU A 172 -8.72 -2.53 -7.12
C LEU A 172 -9.04 -4.00 -6.86
N GLU A 173 -8.80 -4.45 -5.64
CA GLU A 173 -9.25 -5.75 -5.13
C GLU A 173 -10.51 -5.54 -4.30
N PHE A 174 -11.59 -6.22 -4.67
CA PHE A 174 -12.80 -6.34 -3.89
C PHE A 174 -12.83 -7.71 -3.23
N ASN A 175 -12.81 -7.72 -1.92
CA ASN A 175 -12.64 -8.94 -1.14
C ASN A 175 -13.66 -8.99 -0.01
N ASN A 176 -13.77 -10.12 0.65
CA ASN A 176 -14.66 -10.43 1.73
C ASN A 176 -15.91 -11.22 1.27
N LYS A 177 -16.80 -11.55 2.21
CA LYS A 177 -18.01 -12.33 1.92
C LYS A 177 -19.03 -11.46 1.21
N ALA A 178 -19.41 -11.85 0.00
CA ALA A 178 -20.43 -11.16 -0.78
C ALA A 178 -20.11 -9.68 -1.04
N ALA A 179 -18.88 -9.38 -1.47
CA ALA A 179 -18.53 -8.06 -1.98
C ALA A 179 -19.42 -7.72 -3.19
N LYS A 180 -20.14 -6.58 -3.13
CA LYS A 180 -21.09 -6.14 -4.16
C LYS A 180 -20.75 -4.72 -4.58
N VAL A 181 -20.30 -4.59 -5.83
CA VAL A 181 -19.83 -3.33 -6.40
C VAL A 181 -20.81 -2.85 -7.46
N CYS A 182 -21.43 -1.71 -7.22
CA CYS A 182 -22.38 -1.08 -8.14
C CYS A 182 -21.70 -0.09 -9.07
N ALA A 183 -20.79 0.75 -8.54
CA ALA A 183 -20.10 1.74 -9.37
C ALA A 183 -18.70 2.06 -8.83
N VAL A 184 -17.83 2.50 -9.76
CA VAL A 184 -16.50 3.03 -9.48
C VAL A 184 -16.33 4.35 -10.23
N GLU A 185 -16.04 5.42 -9.52
CA GLU A 185 -15.69 6.72 -10.10
C GLU A 185 -14.23 7.04 -9.77
N ILE A 186 -13.45 7.45 -10.76
CA ILE A 186 -12.03 7.77 -10.61
C ILE A 186 -11.79 9.19 -11.09
N ARG A 187 -11.14 10.00 -10.27
CA ARG A 187 -10.80 11.40 -10.57
C ARG A 187 -9.35 11.69 -10.19
N PRO A 188 -8.57 12.35 -11.06
CA PRO A 188 -7.23 12.80 -10.69
C PRO A 188 -7.29 13.73 -9.47
N ASN A 189 -6.34 13.59 -8.56
CA ASN A 189 -6.18 14.46 -7.40
C ASN A 189 -4.76 15.04 -7.31
N THR A 190 -4.57 16.23 -7.84
CA THR A 190 -3.29 16.93 -7.80
C THR A 190 -3.07 17.71 -6.50
N GLN A 191 -4.10 17.81 -5.64
CA GLN A 191 -4.08 18.60 -4.41
C GLN A 191 -3.70 17.79 -3.18
N ALA A 192 -3.94 16.47 -3.20
CA ALA A 192 -3.58 15.62 -2.08
C ALA A 192 -2.09 15.76 -1.72
N THR A 193 -1.81 15.84 -0.43
CA THR A 193 -0.45 15.68 0.09
C THR A 193 -0.01 14.24 -0.17
N THR A 194 1.14 14.07 -0.82
CA THR A 194 1.70 12.74 -1.04
C THR A 194 2.62 12.37 0.11
N LEU A 195 2.34 11.23 0.73
CA LEU A 195 3.17 10.63 1.75
C LEU A 195 4.02 9.54 1.10
N PHE A 196 5.25 9.89 0.70
CA PHE A 196 6.21 8.95 0.13
C PHE A 196 6.84 8.10 1.23
N LEU A 197 6.84 6.78 1.07
CA LEU A 197 7.51 5.85 1.97
C LEU A 197 8.76 5.30 1.30
N ALA A 198 9.92 5.55 1.90
CA ALA A 198 11.20 4.97 1.55
C ALA A 198 11.62 3.99 2.67
N GLY A 199 11.84 2.73 2.33
CA GLY A 199 12.12 1.70 3.31
C GLY A 199 12.39 0.33 2.69
N ASN A 200 12.38 -0.66 3.55
CA ASN A 200 12.66 -2.06 3.21
C ASN A 200 11.42 -2.97 3.35
N SER A 201 11.63 -4.27 3.61
CA SER A 201 10.55 -5.27 3.70
C SER A 201 9.52 -5.01 4.81
N THR A 202 9.85 -4.19 5.80
CA THR A 202 8.92 -3.83 6.89
C THR A 202 8.00 -2.66 6.53
N VAL A 203 8.25 -2.02 5.37
CA VAL A 203 7.50 -0.85 4.86
C VAL A 203 6.78 -1.16 3.54
N VAL A 204 7.37 -1.99 2.67
CA VAL A 204 6.89 -2.27 1.30
C VAL A 204 5.47 -2.83 1.26
N ASP A 205 4.73 -2.56 0.19
CA ASP A 205 3.50 -3.27 -0.11
C ASP A 205 3.86 -4.73 -0.48
N GLN A 206 3.77 -5.65 0.46
CA GLN A 206 4.00 -7.08 0.22
C GLN A 206 2.94 -7.61 -0.73
N ASP A 207 3.37 -8.18 -1.85
CA ASP A 207 2.48 -8.61 -2.94
C ASP A 207 1.74 -9.92 -2.65
N LYS A 208 2.19 -10.70 -1.68
CA LYS A 208 1.66 -12.06 -1.40
C LYS A 208 1.46 -12.32 0.09
N GLU A 209 0.34 -13.00 0.39
CA GLU A 209 0.09 -13.55 1.72
C GLU A 209 1.15 -14.61 2.09
N PRO A 210 1.50 -14.78 3.38
CA PRO A 210 0.98 -14.07 4.55
C PRO A 210 1.75 -12.80 4.91
N TRP A 211 2.70 -12.37 4.08
CA TRP A 211 3.59 -11.25 4.34
C TRP A 211 2.84 -9.93 4.28
N ALA A 212 3.15 -9.01 5.18
CA ALA A 212 2.59 -7.66 5.21
C ALA A 212 3.54 -6.67 5.89
N SER A 213 3.27 -5.38 5.77
CA SER A 213 4.01 -4.31 6.38
C SER A 213 3.10 -3.16 6.86
N TRP A 214 3.60 -2.29 7.74
CA TRP A 214 2.85 -1.14 8.18
C TRP A 214 2.55 -0.15 7.05
N GLY A 215 3.46 0.01 6.09
CA GLY A 215 3.26 0.91 4.95
C GLY A 215 2.11 0.48 4.05
N GLN A 216 1.81 -0.81 3.99
CA GLN A 216 0.68 -1.39 3.27
C GLN A 216 -0.66 -1.14 3.99
N MET A 217 -0.65 -0.99 5.32
CA MET A 217 -1.86 -0.82 6.13
C MET A 217 -2.22 0.64 6.40
N ILE A 218 -1.22 1.53 6.41
CA ILE A 218 -1.40 2.91 6.86
C ILE A 218 -2.36 3.76 5.99
N PRO A 219 -2.55 3.53 4.66
CA PRO A 219 -3.50 4.30 3.85
C PRO A 219 -4.92 4.29 4.41
N ARG A 220 -5.33 3.18 5.05
CA ARG A 220 -6.64 2.99 5.68
C ARG A 220 -6.98 4.06 6.71
N PHE A 221 -5.98 4.70 7.30
CA PHE A 221 -6.16 5.63 8.43
C PHE A 221 -6.22 7.10 8.01
N PHE A 222 -5.92 7.44 6.76
CA PHE A 222 -5.97 8.81 6.28
C PHE A 222 -7.30 9.18 5.64
N GLN A 223 -7.68 10.46 5.76
CA GLN A 223 -8.84 10.99 5.09
C GLN A 223 -8.65 10.96 3.57
N PRO A 224 -9.62 10.41 2.83
CA PRO A 224 -9.63 10.53 1.38
C PRO A 224 -9.55 11.98 0.93
N ARG A 225 -8.99 12.21 -0.24
CA ARG A 225 -8.73 13.51 -0.87
C ARG A 225 -7.62 14.33 -0.23
N LEU A 226 -7.27 14.12 1.05
CA LEU A 226 -6.25 14.89 1.73
C LEU A 226 -4.85 14.27 1.60
N VAL A 227 -4.76 12.93 1.69
CA VAL A 227 -3.47 12.22 1.66
C VAL A 227 -3.53 11.04 0.69
N ALA A 228 -2.49 10.95 -0.14
CA ALA A 228 -2.19 9.76 -0.93
C ALA A 228 -0.89 9.12 -0.41
N VAL A 229 -0.95 7.86 0.01
CA VAL A 229 0.26 7.12 0.42
C VAL A 229 0.91 6.48 -0.79
N ALA A 230 2.16 6.88 -1.05
CA ALA A 230 3.00 6.45 -2.15
C ALA A 230 4.15 5.59 -1.62
N ASN A 231 3.94 4.27 -1.56
CA ASN A 231 4.89 3.36 -0.97
C ASN A 231 5.94 2.90 -1.99
N TYR A 232 7.15 3.47 -1.92
CA TYR A 232 8.29 3.17 -2.80
C TYR A 232 9.29 2.19 -2.19
N ALA A 233 9.02 1.71 -0.97
CA ALA A 233 9.86 0.73 -0.29
C ALA A 233 9.99 -0.57 -1.11
N GLU A 234 11.03 -1.34 -0.82
CA GLU A 234 11.24 -2.65 -1.44
C GLU A 234 11.97 -3.58 -0.46
N SER A 235 11.61 -4.87 -0.51
CA SER A 235 12.25 -5.89 0.33
C SER A 235 13.76 -5.96 0.07
N GLY A 236 14.53 -6.12 1.14
CA GLY A 236 16.01 -6.24 1.06
C GLY A 236 16.76 -4.93 0.90
N GLU A 237 16.08 -3.79 0.77
CA GLU A 237 16.75 -2.51 0.57
C GLU A 237 17.53 -2.03 1.80
N THR A 238 18.68 -1.43 1.49
CA THR A 238 19.45 -0.52 2.32
C THR A 238 19.31 0.90 1.80
N LEU A 239 19.72 1.92 2.53
CA LEU A 239 19.79 3.30 2.03
C LEU A 239 20.61 3.39 0.73
N ASN A 240 21.76 2.67 0.68
CA ASN A 240 22.65 2.69 -0.49
C ASN A 240 22.03 2.00 -1.72
N SER A 241 21.41 0.83 -1.54
CA SER A 241 20.77 0.13 -2.67
C SER A 241 19.55 0.89 -3.17
N PHE A 242 18.70 1.43 -2.27
CA PHE A 242 17.55 2.25 -2.61
C PHE A 242 17.95 3.49 -3.46
N TRP A 243 19.07 4.14 -3.09
CA TRP A 243 19.65 5.23 -3.88
C TRP A 243 20.16 4.71 -5.24
N GLY A 244 20.97 3.65 -5.24
CA GLY A 244 21.58 3.07 -6.44
C GLY A 244 20.58 2.50 -7.45
N GLU A 245 19.42 2.02 -6.97
CA GLU A 245 18.30 1.56 -7.80
C GLU A 245 17.42 2.71 -8.33
N ARG A 246 17.79 3.96 -8.04
CA ARG A 246 17.08 5.19 -8.44
C ARG A 246 15.69 5.34 -7.84
N ARG A 247 15.37 4.65 -6.75
CA ARG A 247 14.05 4.74 -6.09
C ARG A 247 13.83 6.11 -5.48
N LEU A 248 14.87 6.69 -4.85
CA LEU A 248 14.79 8.06 -4.35
C LEU A 248 14.66 9.09 -5.49
N GLU A 249 15.41 8.92 -6.59
CA GLU A 249 15.29 9.77 -7.79
C GLU A 249 13.86 9.77 -8.33
N LYS A 250 13.22 8.59 -8.36
CA LYS A 250 11.82 8.45 -8.76
C LYS A 250 10.88 9.23 -7.83
N ILE A 251 11.03 9.09 -6.52
CA ILE A 251 10.27 9.87 -5.53
C ILE A 251 10.45 11.37 -5.80
N LEU A 252 11.70 11.83 -5.95
CA LEU A 252 12.03 13.24 -6.15
C LEU A 252 11.49 13.81 -7.48
N SER A 253 11.30 12.96 -8.50
CA SER A 253 10.70 13.40 -9.78
C SER A 253 9.21 13.73 -9.65
N LEU A 254 8.53 13.21 -8.63
CA LEU A 254 7.10 13.38 -8.38
C LEU A 254 6.80 14.30 -7.20
N MET A 255 7.78 14.48 -6.31
CA MET A 255 7.62 15.23 -5.06
C MET A 255 7.31 16.71 -5.31
N LYS A 256 6.28 17.20 -4.62
CA LYS A 256 5.87 18.60 -4.59
C LYS A 256 6.20 19.23 -3.24
N LYS A 257 6.25 20.55 -3.21
CA LYS A 257 6.35 21.29 -1.95
C LYS A 257 5.22 20.90 -0.99
N GLY A 258 5.60 20.52 0.23
CA GLY A 258 4.67 20.11 1.28
C GLY A 258 4.36 18.61 1.31
N ASP A 259 4.83 17.82 0.34
CA ASP A 259 4.79 16.36 0.42
C ASP A 259 5.76 15.85 1.48
N TYR A 260 5.51 14.68 2.03
CA TYR A 260 6.37 14.07 3.05
C TYR A 260 7.22 12.93 2.47
N LEU A 261 8.44 12.80 2.97
CA LEU A 261 9.28 11.62 2.74
C LEU A 261 9.54 10.92 4.08
N PHE A 262 8.86 9.80 4.31
CA PHE A 262 9.15 8.92 5.44
C PHE A 262 10.32 8.02 5.09
N ILE A 263 11.31 7.97 5.97
CA ILE A 263 12.57 7.25 5.78
C ILE A 263 12.70 6.24 6.90
N GLU A 264 12.60 4.91 6.59
CA GLU A 264 12.74 3.81 7.54
C GLU A 264 13.70 2.75 7.00
N PHE A 265 14.91 2.73 7.51
CA PHE A 265 15.96 1.76 7.16
C PHE A 265 16.75 1.39 8.42
N ALA A 266 17.29 0.21 8.48
CA ALA A 266 18.32 -0.31 9.39
C ALA A 266 18.48 -1.82 9.25
N HIS A 267 17.38 -2.58 9.06
CA HIS A 267 17.39 -4.04 9.07
C HIS A 267 18.43 -4.66 8.15
N ASN A 268 18.69 -4.03 7.01
CA ASN A 268 19.67 -4.50 6.03
C ASN A 268 20.96 -3.68 6.08
N ASP A 269 20.91 -2.40 6.41
CA ASP A 269 22.09 -1.53 6.51
C ASP A 269 23.08 -2.06 7.54
N GLN A 270 22.62 -2.56 8.68
CA GLN A 270 23.48 -3.15 9.73
C GLN A 270 24.26 -4.41 9.29
N LYS A 271 23.85 -5.04 8.18
CA LYS A 271 24.53 -6.22 7.62
C LYS A 271 25.74 -5.84 6.79
N ILE A 272 25.81 -4.59 6.32
CA ILE A 272 26.93 -4.09 5.53
C ILE A 272 28.14 -3.97 6.47
N LYS A 273 29.26 -4.59 6.06
CA LYS A 273 30.51 -4.60 6.81
C LYS A 273 31.63 -3.99 5.97
N GLY A 274 32.60 -3.41 6.61
CA GLY A 274 33.80 -2.86 5.98
C GLY A 274 34.45 -1.75 6.79
N PRO A 275 35.65 -1.31 6.44
CA PRO A 275 36.31 -0.18 7.09
C PRO A 275 35.46 1.09 6.98
N GLY A 276 35.24 1.77 8.10
CA GLY A 276 34.46 3.01 8.18
C GLY A 276 32.94 2.82 8.04
N VAL A 277 32.45 1.61 7.82
CA VAL A 277 30.99 1.33 7.75
C VAL A 277 30.40 1.20 9.13
N GLY A 278 29.36 1.97 9.41
CA GLY A 278 28.69 1.92 10.71
C GLY A 278 27.48 2.85 10.81
N ALA A 279 26.78 2.70 11.94
CA ALA A 279 25.56 3.45 12.23
C ALA A 279 25.81 4.97 12.30
N PHE A 280 26.88 5.39 12.95
CA PHE A 280 27.20 6.81 13.15
C PHE A 280 28.05 7.43 12.02
N THR A 281 28.43 6.64 11.03
CA THR A 281 29.22 7.05 9.87
C THR A 281 28.38 6.96 8.59
N THR A 282 28.60 5.93 7.77
CA THR A 282 27.98 5.76 6.45
C THR A 282 26.46 5.77 6.48
N TYR A 283 25.82 5.22 7.51
CA TYR A 283 24.37 5.20 7.62
C TYR A 283 23.80 6.60 7.88
N LYS A 284 24.37 7.36 8.85
CA LYS A 284 23.97 8.77 9.08
C LYS A 284 24.20 9.63 7.85
N ASP A 285 25.33 9.45 7.15
CA ASP A 285 25.64 10.21 5.94
C ASP A 285 24.63 9.96 4.83
N MET A 286 24.17 8.72 4.67
CA MET A 286 23.14 8.40 3.68
C MET A 286 21.79 8.96 4.06
N ILE A 287 21.37 8.90 5.32
CA ILE A 287 20.12 9.54 5.79
C ILE A 287 20.17 11.04 5.48
N ARG A 288 21.30 11.71 5.77
CA ARG A 288 21.45 13.14 5.49
C ARG A 288 21.29 13.45 4.00
N LYS A 289 21.79 12.60 3.10
CA LYS A 289 21.57 12.76 1.65
C LYS A 289 20.09 12.70 1.27
N PHE A 290 19.33 11.77 1.85
CA PHE A 290 17.87 11.68 1.63
C PHE A 290 17.16 12.94 2.13
N ILE A 291 17.51 13.43 3.32
CA ILE A 291 16.96 14.64 3.92
C ILE A 291 17.20 15.85 3.01
N VAL A 292 18.46 16.07 2.60
CA VAL A 292 18.83 17.19 1.74
C VAL A 292 18.09 17.10 0.40
N ALA A 293 18.05 15.94 -0.22
CA ALA A 293 17.39 15.73 -1.50
C ALA A 293 15.89 16.05 -1.45
N ALA A 294 15.18 15.63 -0.39
CA ALA A 294 13.79 15.94 -0.19
C ALA A 294 13.55 17.45 0.03
N ARG A 295 14.38 18.09 0.87
CA ARG A 295 14.30 19.54 1.13
C ARG A 295 14.50 20.39 -0.14
N VAL A 296 15.40 19.98 -1.04
CA VAL A 296 15.62 20.65 -2.34
C VAL A 296 14.35 20.67 -3.19
N LYS A 297 13.49 19.65 -3.05
CA LYS A 297 12.17 19.58 -3.73
C LYS A 297 11.06 20.31 -2.96
N GLY A 298 11.37 20.90 -1.80
CA GLY A 298 10.37 21.48 -0.90
C GLY A 298 9.56 20.43 -0.14
N GLY A 299 9.99 19.18 -0.17
CA GLY A 299 9.41 18.09 0.61
C GLY A 299 9.84 18.15 2.08
N ILE A 300 9.10 17.49 2.93
CA ILE A 300 9.28 17.42 4.38
C ILE A 300 9.82 16.04 4.74
N PRO A 301 11.13 15.90 5.06
CA PRO A 301 11.68 14.65 5.54
C PRO A 301 11.08 14.29 6.91
N PHE A 302 10.81 13.00 7.10
CA PHE A 302 10.28 12.46 8.33
C PHE A 302 10.98 11.13 8.63
N LEU A 303 11.58 11.00 9.82
CA LEU A 303 12.34 9.80 10.17
C LEU A 303 11.48 8.81 10.95
N VAL A 304 11.68 7.53 10.66
CA VAL A 304 11.03 6.43 11.39
C VAL A 304 12.12 5.42 11.76
N THR A 305 12.36 5.19 13.04
CA THR A 305 13.31 4.15 13.44
C THR A 305 12.76 2.77 13.10
N SER A 306 13.61 1.85 12.66
CA SER A 306 13.18 0.48 12.35
C SER A 306 12.70 -0.26 13.61
N MET A 307 11.61 -1.01 13.46
CA MET A 307 11.04 -1.86 14.49
C MET A 307 12.03 -2.95 14.93
N ASN A 308 11.89 -3.41 16.18
CA ASN A 308 12.65 -4.56 16.66
C ASN A 308 12.32 -5.84 15.88
N ARG A 309 13.26 -6.79 15.85
CA ARG A 309 12.92 -8.18 15.57
C ARG A 309 12.28 -8.81 16.80
N ARG A 310 11.48 -9.84 16.58
CA ARG A 310 10.92 -10.65 17.65
C ARG A 310 12.03 -11.55 18.24
N SER A 311 12.88 -10.98 19.07
CA SER A 311 13.98 -11.66 19.74
C SER A 311 13.92 -11.35 21.22
N PHE A 312 13.48 -12.34 22.03
CA PHE A 312 13.34 -12.20 23.47
C PHE A 312 14.54 -12.81 24.20
N ASP A 313 14.85 -12.27 25.36
CA ASP A 313 15.75 -12.89 26.35
C ASP A 313 14.97 -13.82 27.29
N SER A 314 15.68 -14.40 28.24
CA SER A 314 15.08 -15.31 29.24
C SER A 314 14.12 -14.63 30.22
N ALA A 315 14.19 -13.31 30.36
CA ALA A 315 13.27 -12.51 31.18
C ALA A 315 12.03 -12.01 30.38
N GLY A 316 11.91 -12.38 29.10
CA GLY A 316 10.81 -11.95 28.24
C GLY A 316 10.95 -10.51 27.75
N GLN A 317 12.16 -9.95 27.78
CA GLN A 317 12.45 -8.61 27.25
C GLN A 317 12.97 -8.71 25.81
N ILE A 318 12.63 -7.72 24.97
CA ILE A 318 13.14 -7.64 23.60
C ILE A 318 14.63 -7.27 23.62
N LYS A 319 15.42 -8.10 22.92
CA LYS A 319 16.86 -7.85 22.70
C LYS A 319 17.06 -6.85 21.57
N ASN A 320 17.97 -5.92 21.75
CA ASN A 320 18.41 -5.05 20.66
C ASN A 320 19.20 -5.85 19.61
N THR A 321 18.58 -6.14 18.47
CA THR A 321 19.20 -6.83 17.33
C THR A 321 19.61 -5.88 16.22
N LEU A 322 19.35 -4.57 16.38
CA LEU A 322 19.68 -3.52 15.41
C LEU A 322 20.92 -2.71 15.78
N GLY A 323 21.56 -3.02 16.93
CA GLY A 323 22.74 -2.30 17.40
C GLY A 323 22.47 -0.79 17.56
N ASP A 324 23.39 0.02 17.06
CA ASP A 324 23.36 1.48 17.19
C ASP A 324 22.53 2.19 16.10
N TYR A 325 21.97 1.47 15.14
CA TYR A 325 21.27 2.08 13.98
C TYR A 325 20.03 2.90 14.38
N PRO A 326 19.16 2.44 15.32
CA PRO A 326 18.07 3.27 15.82
C PRO A 326 18.55 4.54 16.53
N GLU A 327 19.64 4.43 17.32
CA GLU A 327 20.22 5.59 18.01
C GLU A 327 20.81 6.60 17.01
N ALA A 328 21.51 6.13 16.00
CA ALA A 328 22.02 7.00 14.93
C ALA A 328 20.90 7.78 14.22
N MET A 329 19.72 7.15 14.02
CA MET A 329 18.56 7.83 13.45
C MET A 329 17.95 8.87 14.42
N ARG A 330 17.88 8.58 15.73
CA ARG A 330 17.46 9.56 16.76
C ARG A 330 18.37 10.79 16.77
N GLN A 331 19.68 10.58 16.73
CA GLN A 331 20.65 11.67 16.64
C GLN A 331 20.48 12.48 15.37
N MET A 332 20.26 11.83 14.22
CA MET A 332 20.01 12.51 12.96
C MET A 332 18.73 13.36 13.02
N ALA A 333 17.65 12.86 13.63
CA ALA A 333 16.43 13.64 13.83
C ALA A 333 16.69 14.91 14.68
N ALA A 334 17.46 14.77 15.75
CA ALA A 334 17.83 15.89 16.61
C ALA A 334 18.72 16.90 15.89
N GLU A 335 19.79 16.44 15.22
CA GLU A 335 20.73 17.27 14.47
C GLU A 335 20.02 18.08 13.37
N GLU A 336 19.12 17.43 12.62
CA GLU A 336 18.40 18.01 11.50
C GLU A 336 17.08 18.68 11.90
N LYS A 337 16.72 18.65 13.19
CA LYS A 337 15.46 19.20 13.77
C LYS A 337 14.22 18.67 13.02
N LEU A 338 14.17 17.35 12.82
CA LEU A 338 13.09 16.67 12.13
C LEU A 338 12.11 16.03 13.10
N ALA A 339 10.85 15.97 12.69
CA ALA A 339 9.89 15.08 13.32
C ALA A 339 10.29 13.62 13.09
N MET A 340 10.08 12.78 14.09
CA MET A 340 10.43 11.36 14.05
C MET A 340 9.40 10.53 14.81
N ILE A 341 9.15 9.32 14.32
CA ILE A 341 8.47 8.27 15.09
C ILE A 341 9.49 7.23 15.51
N ASP A 342 9.61 7.02 16.82
CA ASP A 342 10.52 6.02 17.36
C ASP A 342 9.86 4.64 17.41
N MET A 343 9.71 4.01 16.25
CA MET A 343 9.12 2.68 16.14
C MET A 343 9.98 1.60 16.80
N ASN A 344 11.28 1.84 17.00
CA ASN A 344 12.13 0.93 17.76
C ASN A 344 11.67 0.86 19.23
N ALA A 345 11.47 2.00 19.88
CA ALA A 345 10.95 2.06 21.24
C ALA A 345 9.52 1.53 21.33
N VAL A 346 8.63 1.97 20.43
CA VAL A 346 7.21 1.58 20.44
C VAL A 346 7.02 0.09 20.18
N SER A 347 7.74 -0.50 19.24
CA SER A 347 7.63 -1.94 18.94
C SER A 347 8.18 -2.81 20.07
N LYS A 348 9.19 -2.33 20.84
CA LYS A 348 9.63 -3.01 22.06
C LYS A 348 8.47 -3.16 23.04
N VAL A 349 7.80 -2.05 23.35
CA VAL A 349 6.64 -2.04 24.26
C VAL A 349 5.54 -2.98 23.76
N LEU A 350 5.21 -2.89 22.48
CA LEU A 350 4.16 -3.71 21.84
C LEU A 350 4.47 -5.21 21.94
N TYR A 351 5.70 -5.62 21.60
CA TYR A 351 6.06 -7.04 21.59
C TYR A 351 6.19 -7.61 23.00
N GLU A 352 6.69 -6.83 23.94
CA GLU A 352 6.74 -7.21 25.36
C GLU A 352 5.34 -7.34 25.96
N ALA A 353 4.40 -6.49 25.56
CA ALA A 353 3.01 -6.60 25.98
C ALA A 353 2.33 -7.90 25.47
N TRP A 354 2.64 -8.35 24.25
CA TRP A 354 2.21 -9.67 23.77
C TRP A 354 3.00 -10.82 24.39
N GLY A 355 4.25 -10.58 24.77
CA GLY A 355 5.16 -11.59 25.27
C GLY A 355 5.62 -12.60 24.21
N PRO A 356 6.53 -13.54 24.60
CA PRO A 356 7.20 -14.43 23.65
C PRO A 356 6.27 -15.40 22.89
N ILE A 357 5.10 -15.71 23.46
CA ILE A 357 4.17 -16.69 22.86
C ILE A 357 3.19 -15.98 21.92
N LEU A 358 2.44 -15.00 22.41
CA LEU A 358 1.39 -14.36 21.64
C LEU A 358 1.94 -13.52 20.48
N SER A 359 3.12 -12.89 20.66
CA SER A 359 3.77 -12.12 19.60
C SER A 359 4.01 -12.92 18.31
N LYS A 360 4.15 -14.26 18.38
CA LYS A 360 4.23 -15.10 17.17
C LYS A 360 3.03 -14.91 16.23
N LYS A 361 1.86 -14.58 16.77
CA LYS A 361 0.63 -14.34 15.99
C LYS A 361 0.67 -13.05 15.18
N ALA A 362 1.60 -12.13 15.48
CA ALA A 362 1.83 -10.90 14.73
C ALA A 362 2.93 -11.04 13.65
N PHE A 363 3.69 -12.13 13.69
CA PHE A 363 4.77 -12.43 12.76
C PHE A 363 4.40 -13.61 11.87
N VAL A 364 5.25 -13.91 10.88
CA VAL A 364 4.97 -15.01 9.94
C VAL A 364 5.43 -16.34 10.56
N HIS A 365 4.60 -16.84 11.47
CA HIS A 365 4.71 -18.15 12.10
C HIS A 365 3.47 -18.96 11.80
N TYR A 366 3.60 -19.94 10.91
CA TYR A 366 2.49 -20.80 10.48
C TYR A 366 2.92 -22.25 10.39
N PRO A 367 2.10 -23.20 10.86
CA PRO A 367 2.34 -24.63 10.64
C PRO A 367 2.45 -24.97 9.15
N ALA A 368 3.06 -26.11 8.83
CA ALA A 368 3.01 -26.63 7.48
C ALA A 368 1.55 -26.78 6.99
N ASN A 369 1.35 -26.62 5.69
CA ASN A 369 0.03 -26.72 5.03
C ASN A 369 -0.99 -25.63 5.45
N SER A 370 -0.54 -24.50 6.00
CA SER A 370 -1.41 -23.33 6.25
C SER A 370 -1.78 -22.58 4.97
N PHE A 371 -0.96 -22.68 3.93
CA PHE A 371 -1.17 -22.02 2.64
C PHE A 371 -0.95 -22.98 1.48
N PRO A 372 -1.57 -22.75 0.31
CA PRO A 372 -1.34 -23.56 -0.88
C PRO A 372 0.16 -23.68 -1.22
N GLY A 373 0.65 -24.90 -1.39
CA GLY A 373 2.05 -25.18 -1.73
C GLY A 373 3.05 -25.05 -0.58
N GLN A 374 2.63 -24.72 0.62
CA GLN A 374 3.48 -24.63 1.80
C GLN A 374 3.62 -26.03 2.47
N THR A 375 4.71 -26.70 2.22
CA THR A 375 5.00 -28.05 2.76
C THR A 375 5.76 -28.04 4.08
N THR A 376 6.38 -26.91 4.45
CA THR A 376 7.15 -26.71 5.67
C THR A 376 6.59 -25.57 6.51
N ALA A 377 6.81 -25.61 7.82
CA ALA A 377 6.40 -24.50 8.69
C ALA A 377 7.12 -23.21 8.33
N LEU A 378 6.40 -22.08 8.36
CA LEU A 378 7.00 -20.75 8.30
C LEU A 378 7.37 -20.30 9.71
N SER A 379 8.57 -19.76 9.86
CA SER A 379 9.08 -19.21 11.13
C SER A 379 9.96 -18.00 10.84
N ASP A 380 9.39 -16.81 10.98
CA ASP A 380 10.07 -15.56 10.70
C ASP A 380 9.85 -14.57 11.83
N ASP A 381 10.93 -14.18 12.49
CA ASP A 381 10.93 -13.25 13.61
C ASP A 381 11.24 -11.80 13.19
N THR A 382 11.26 -11.53 11.89
CA THR A 382 11.49 -10.19 11.32
C THR A 382 10.27 -9.64 10.59
N HIS A 383 9.60 -10.48 9.77
CA HIS A 383 8.51 -10.03 8.93
C HIS A 383 7.15 -10.30 9.56
N TYR A 384 6.26 -9.36 9.36
CA TYR A 384 4.91 -9.39 9.93
C TYR A 384 3.93 -10.10 9.00
N ASN A 385 2.91 -10.68 9.58
CA ASN A 385 1.67 -10.97 8.91
C ASN A 385 0.75 -9.74 8.92
N THR A 386 -0.44 -9.87 8.38
CA THR A 386 -1.40 -8.78 8.25
C THR A 386 -1.83 -8.18 9.58
N PHE A 387 -2.00 -9.02 10.62
CA PHE A 387 -2.31 -8.55 11.98
C PHE A 387 -1.18 -7.70 12.54
N GLY A 388 0.06 -8.20 12.56
CA GLY A 388 1.20 -7.44 13.08
C GLY A 388 1.45 -6.14 12.31
N ALA A 389 1.34 -6.17 11.00
CA ALA A 389 1.46 -4.98 10.15
C ALA A 389 0.38 -3.92 10.47
N TYR A 390 -0.85 -4.35 10.73
CA TYR A 390 -1.95 -3.47 11.10
C TYR A 390 -1.73 -2.82 12.48
N GLU A 391 -1.27 -3.60 13.47
CA GLU A 391 -0.94 -3.09 14.81
C GLU A 391 0.19 -2.05 14.76
N LEU A 392 1.23 -2.29 13.95
CA LEU A 392 2.32 -1.31 13.74
C LEU A 392 1.82 -0.03 13.05
N ALA A 393 0.91 -0.14 12.08
CA ALA A 393 0.29 1.04 11.47
C ALA A 393 -0.50 1.86 12.50
N LYS A 394 -1.21 1.21 13.43
CA LYS A 394 -1.87 1.90 14.56
C LYS A 394 -0.85 2.60 15.48
N CYS A 395 0.30 1.98 15.73
CA CYS A 395 1.38 2.63 16.50
C CYS A 395 1.86 3.92 15.83
N ILE A 396 2.06 3.91 14.51
CA ILE A 396 2.46 5.11 13.75
C ILE A 396 1.37 6.18 13.84
N VAL A 397 0.11 5.81 13.61
CA VAL A 397 -1.03 6.72 13.71
C VAL A 397 -1.13 7.34 15.11
N GLN A 398 -0.97 6.54 16.16
CA GLN A 398 -1.00 7.04 17.53
C GLN A 398 0.17 7.98 17.80
N SER A 399 1.38 7.64 17.33
CA SER A 399 2.55 8.51 17.49
C SER A 399 2.37 9.87 16.81
N LEU A 400 1.70 9.92 15.65
CA LEU A 400 1.35 11.19 15.00
C LEU A 400 0.36 12.01 15.85
N LYS A 401 -0.63 11.35 16.49
CA LYS A 401 -1.59 11.99 17.39
C LYS A 401 -0.89 12.56 18.63
N ASP A 402 -0.06 11.75 19.29
CA ASP A 402 0.62 12.11 20.54
C ASP A 402 1.57 13.29 20.36
N GLN A 403 2.19 13.40 19.20
CA GLN A 403 3.06 14.52 18.82
C GLN A 403 2.30 15.75 18.32
N ASN A 404 0.95 15.70 18.21
CA ASN A 404 0.15 16.74 17.56
C ASN A 404 0.70 17.15 16.18
N HIS A 405 1.26 16.14 15.45
CA HIS A 405 1.87 16.37 14.16
C HIS A 405 0.83 16.84 13.13
N PRO A 406 1.15 17.73 12.17
CA PRO A 406 0.20 18.20 11.15
C PRO A 406 -0.54 17.07 10.41
N LEU A 407 0.12 15.96 10.13
CA LEU A 407 -0.51 14.77 9.53
C LEU A 407 -1.61 14.15 10.40
N ALA A 408 -1.61 14.36 11.73
CA ALA A 408 -2.68 13.86 12.59
C ALA A 408 -4.03 14.50 12.27
N LYS A 409 -4.05 15.74 11.76
CA LYS A 409 -5.27 16.42 11.31
C LYS A 409 -5.82 15.85 9.99
N MET A 410 -5.02 15.09 9.28
CA MET A 410 -5.39 14.43 8.01
C MET A 410 -5.80 12.96 8.21
N LEU A 411 -5.77 12.46 9.45
CA LEU A 411 -6.29 11.14 9.79
C LEU A 411 -7.82 11.13 9.77
N LEU A 412 -8.41 9.96 9.52
CA LEU A 412 -9.86 9.79 9.60
C LEU A 412 -10.39 10.26 10.96
N PRO A 413 -11.52 10.98 10.99
CA PRO A 413 -12.13 11.38 12.23
C PRO A 413 -12.65 10.15 13.00
N GLY A 414 -12.65 10.25 14.33
CA GLY A 414 -13.20 9.18 15.18
C GLY A 414 -12.31 7.93 15.31
N LEU A 415 -11.08 7.93 14.79
CA LEU A 415 -10.16 6.84 15.04
C LEU A 415 -9.90 6.70 16.55
N PRO A 416 -10.10 5.50 17.12
CA PRO A 416 -9.84 5.27 18.54
C PRO A 416 -8.36 5.54 18.88
N SER A 417 -8.10 5.86 20.15
CA SER A 417 -6.74 5.89 20.65
C SER A 417 -6.20 4.47 20.74
N TYR A 418 -4.93 4.31 20.43
CA TYR A 418 -4.24 3.03 20.51
C TYR A 418 -3.15 3.05 21.59
N ASN A 419 -3.09 2.01 22.40
CA ASN A 419 -2.08 1.88 23.44
C ASN A 419 -1.26 0.60 23.23
N PRO A 420 0.02 0.70 22.84
CA PRO A 420 0.87 -0.47 22.59
C PRO A 420 1.15 -1.33 23.83
N THR A 421 0.87 -0.82 25.05
CA THR A 421 0.93 -1.64 26.28
C THR A 421 -0.30 -2.53 26.47
N LYS A 422 -1.37 -2.30 25.69
CA LYS A 422 -2.62 -3.06 25.70
C LYS A 422 -3.06 -3.31 24.24
N PRO A 423 -2.28 -4.07 23.47
CA PRO A 423 -2.55 -4.30 22.07
C PRO A 423 -3.83 -5.13 21.88
N ASP A 424 -4.36 -5.07 20.68
CA ASP A 424 -5.50 -5.91 20.30
C ASP A 424 -5.10 -7.40 20.32
N LEU A 425 -6.11 -8.25 20.48
CA LEU A 425 -5.91 -9.70 20.42
C LEU A 425 -6.03 -10.18 18.96
N PRO A 426 -5.17 -11.09 18.53
CA PRO A 426 -5.21 -11.61 17.15
C PRO A 426 -6.57 -12.17 16.74
N GLU A 427 -7.33 -12.74 17.68
CA GLU A 427 -8.64 -13.34 17.47
C GLU A 427 -9.73 -12.30 17.15
N GLN A 428 -9.48 -11.04 17.44
CA GLN A 428 -10.39 -9.92 17.14
C GLN A 428 -10.11 -9.30 15.77
N PHE A 429 -8.98 -9.65 15.15
CA PHE A 429 -8.59 -9.15 13.84
C PHE A 429 -9.11 -10.07 12.74
N TYR A 430 -9.94 -9.52 11.87
CA TYR A 430 -10.46 -10.24 10.72
C TYR A 430 -9.80 -9.73 9.43
N TRP A 431 -9.17 -10.62 8.71
CA TRP A 431 -8.54 -10.32 7.43
C TRP A 431 -9.00 -11.31 6.36
N PRO A 432 -9.78 -10.87 5.35
CA PRO A 432 -10.10 -11.71 4.21
C PRO A 432 -8.85 -11.86 3.33
N MET A 433 -8.36 -13.09 3.19
CA MET A 433 -7.13 -13.36 2.44
C MET A 433 -7.26 -13.00 0.97
N SER A 434 -6.18 -12.46 0.39
CA SER A 434 -6.03 -12.29 -1.05
C SER A 434 -5.76 -13.64 -1.74
N THR A 435 -5.97 -13.70 -3.06
CA THR A 435 -5.67 -14.92 -3.84
C THR A 435 -4.17 -15.15 -4.06
N ARG A 436 -3.35 -14.13 -3.85
CA ARG A 436 -1.90 -14.19 -4.06
C ARG A 436 -1.21 -14.64 -2.77
N VAL A 437 -0.55 -15.79 -2.82
CA VAL A 437 0.15 -16.42 -1.70
C VAL A 437 1.59 -16.74 -2.09
N SER A 438 2.54 -16.60 -1.17
CA SER A 438 3.91 -17.05 -1.32
C SER A 438 4.40 -17.75 -0.05
N VAL A 439 5.13 -18.82 -0.25
CA VAL A 439 5.86 -19.52 0.83
C VAL A 439 7.30 -19.01 0.95
N SER A 440 7.76 -18.19 0.01
CA SER A 440 9.11 -17.65 0.00
C SER A 440 9.19 -16.41 0.88
N LYS A 441 10.19 -16.38 1.74
CA LYS A 441 10.50 -15.25 2.60
C LYS A 441 10.87 -14.03 1.75
N PRO A 442 10.45 -12.81 2.14
CA PRO A 442 10.91 -11.58 1.50
C PRO A 442 12.42 -11.43 1.55
N ASP A 443 13.00 -10.77 0.53
CA ASP A 443 14.43 -10.47 0.48
C ASP A 443 14.90 -9.68 1.70
N GLY A 444 16.17 -9.87 2.08
CA GLY A 444 16.83 -9.07 3.10
C GLY A 444 16.95 -9.72 4.48
N ASN A 445 16.69 -11.01 4.59
CA ASN A 445 16.91 -11.78 5.84
C ASN A 445 17.82 -12.98 5.63
#